data_4dbdc2e5db3e5dee2ac8932a106a2db7
#
_entry.id   4dbdc2e5db3e5dee2ac8932a106a2db7
#
_cell.length_a   1.000
_cell.length_b   1.000
_cell.length_c   1.000
_cell.angle_alpha   90.00
_cell.angle_beta   90.00
_cell.angle_gamma   90.00
#
_symmetry.space_group_name_H-M   'P 1'
#
loop_
_entity.id
_entity.type
_entity.pdbx_description
1 polymer ?
#
loop_
_entity_poly.entity_id
_entity_poly.type
_entity_poly.pdbx_seq_one_letter_code
_entity_poly.pdbx_strand_id
1 'polypeptide(L)'
;KPTKDLDAAIIGFTERRDADGSLIVRSILLGLLQDDGSWIPVTTTGNVGDTAFRKELHQQLLPRVKPSSYRRTSESSGVMYQLVEPAVIAELKCMDLQLEDFQGRPIKHPRLSFGADGWQVTGWSNSVAVHNSIVIRLRNDKACTPEDIGWSQITRLLPVAATTEDAKLGESTLMKRQVWTKEGTGKVDVRKLLVWKTNKESAGYPAFVVHWTDYSSTRKSPLDREVRLAPNEKEALKIADAMIADNIKKGWSEVTK
;
A
#
# COMPACT_ATOMS: atom_id res chain seq x y z
N LYS A 1 6.99 16.13 7.22
CA LYS A 1 6.39 14.87 7.72
C LYS A 1 7.47 14.05 8.40
N PRO A 2 7.18 13.36 9.50
CA PRO A 2 8.14 12.44 10.07
C PRO A 2 8.49 11.35 9.05
N THR A 3 9.77 11.07 8.92
CA THR A 3 10.28 9.98 8.08
C THR A 3 10.46 8.73 8.93
N LYS A 4 10.48 7.58 8.28
CA LYS A 4 10.72 6.26 8.89
C LYS A 4 12.00 5.69 8.31
N ASP A 5 12.80 5.06 9.15
CA ASP A 5 14.04 4.40 8.74
C ASP A 5 13.80 2.89 8.64
N LEU A 6 14.37 2.27 7.62
CA LEU A 6 14.21 0.85 7.30
C LEU A 6 15.51 0.29 6.73
N ASP A 7 15.98 -0.83 7.25
CA ASP A 7 17.07 -1.58 6.66
C ASP A 7 16.53 -2.72 5.79
N ALA A 8 16.99 -2.80 4.55
CA ALA A 8 16.54 -3.82 3.60
C ALA A 8 17.68 -4.32 2.72
N ALA A 9 17.61 -5.58 2.31
CA ALA A 9 18.58 -6.12 1.36
C ALA A 9 18.28 -5.64 -0.06
N ILE A 10 19.32 -5.32 -0.80
CA ILE A 10 19.23 -5.14 -2.23
C ILE A 10 19.12 -6.52 -2.88
N ILE A 11 17.95 -6.81 -3.47
CA ILE A 11 17.66 -8.09 -4.12
C ILE A 11 17.63 -7.99 -5.64
N GLY A 12 17.79 -6.76 -6.19
CA GLY A 12 17.88 -6.55 -7.62
C GLY A 12 18.23 -5.11 -7.99
N PHE A 13 18.66 -4.90 -9.21
CA PHE A 13 18.99 -3.58 -9.73
C PHE A 13 18.70 -3.45 -11.22
N THR A 14 18.61 -2.22 -11.71
CA THR A 14 18.63 -1.87 -13.13
C THR A 14 19.81 -0.97 -13.42
N GLU A 15 20.25 -0.98 -14.67
CA GLU A 15 21.43 -0.25 -15.13
C GLU A 15 21.05 0.93 -16.01
N ARG A 16 21.94 1.91 -16.10
CA ARG A 16 21.99 2.91 -17.14
C ARG A 16 23.44 3.22 -17.52
N ARG A 17 23.65 3.77 -18.71
CA ARG A 17 24.95 4.34 -19.06
C ARG A 17 25.08 5.74 -18.49
N ASP A 18 26.26 6.02 -17.97
CA ASP A 18 26.64 7.36 -17.55
C ASP A 18 27.27 8.15 -18.75
N ALA A 19 27.62 9.41 -18.51
CA ALA A 19 28.17 10.30 -19.53
C ALA A 19 29.52 9.79 -20.11
N ASP A 20 30.31 9.07 -19.32
CA ASP A 20 31.56 8.44 -19.73
C ASP A 20 31.37 7.07 -20.42
N GLY A 21 30.12 6.64 -20.65
CA GLY A 21 29.76 5.34 -21.23
C GLY A 21 29.78 4.16 -20.25
N SER A 22 30.24 4.34 -19.01
CA SER A 22 30.25 3.29 -17.99
C SER A 22 28.85 2.92 -17.57
N LEU A 23 28.65 1.64 -17.17
CA LEU A 23 27.40 1.18 -16.58
C LEU A 23 27.37 1.51 -15.08
N ILE A 24 26.24 2.06 -14.66
CA ILE A 24 25.98 2.40 -13.25
C ILE A 24 24.58 1.94 -12.86
N VAL A 25 24.32 1.77 -11.55
CA VAL A 25 22.99 1.47 -11.03
C VAL A 25 22.04 2.64 -11.33
N ARG A 26 20.92 2.33 -11.98
CA ARG A 26 19.80 3.28 -12.18
C ARG A 26 18.85 3.26 -10.99
N SER A 27 18.35 2.08 -10.65
CA SER A 27 17.43 1.85 -9.52
C SER A 27 17.70 0.50 -8.89
N ILE A 28 17.31 0.36 -7.63
CA ILE A 28 17.43 -0.88 -6.87
C ILE A 28 16.05 -1.39 -6.46
N LEU A 29 15.94 -2.70 -6.34
CA LEU A 29 14.82 -3.44 -5.77
C LEU A 29 15.23 -3.93 -4.38
N LEU A 30 14.40 -3.67 -3.39
CA LEU A 30 14.68 -3.93 -1.98
C LEU A 30 13.71 -4.94 -1.42
N GLY A 31 14.22 -5.86 -0.62
CA GLY A 31 13.46 -6.93 0.01
C GLY A 31 13.73 -7.05 1.50
N LEU A 32 12.71 -7.52 2.22
CA LEU A 32 12.77 -7.88 3.64
C LEU A 32 12.66 -9.38 3.80
N LEU A 33 13.34 -9.91 4.81
CA LEU A 33 13.32 -11.31 5.18
C LEU A 33 12.21 -11.56 6.20
N GLN A 34 11.44 -12.63 6.01
CA GLN A 34 10.46 -13.10 6.97
C GLN A 34 11.08 -14.17 7.89
N ASP A 35 10.45 -14.39 9.04
CA ASP A 35 10.91 -15.36 10.04
C ASP A 35 10.99 -16.81 9.50
N ASP A 36 10.21 -17.11 8.47
CA ASP A 36 10.22 -18.41 7.79
C ASP A 36 11.27 -18.52 6.67
N GLY A 37 12.14 -17.52 6.53
CA GLY A 37 13.20 -17.49 5.51
C GLY A 37 12.72 -17.03 4.12
N SER A 38 11.44 -16.71 3.94
CA SER A 38 10.94 -16.15 2.69
C SER A 38 11.22 -14.63 2.59
N TRP A 39 11.28 -14.15 1.35
CA TRP A 39 11.55 -12.75 1.04
C TRP A 39 10.33 -12.05 0.49
N ILE A 40 10.14 -10.80 0.89
CA ILE A 40 9.11 -9.92 0.33
C ILE A 40 9.79 -8.71 -0.32
N PRO A 41 9.69 -8.51 -1.63
CA PRO A 41 10.12 -7.28 -2.28
C PRO A 41 9.16 -6.15 -1.88
N VAL A 42 9.67 -5.14 -1.17
CA VAL A 42 8.83 -4.09 -0.55
C VAL A 42 8.81 -2.78 -1.32
N THR A 43 9.91 -2.44 -2.01
CA THR A 43 9.99 -1.19 -2.76
C THR A 43 11.08 -1.20 -3.82
N THR A 44 10.98 -0.24 -4.72
CA THR A 44 12.06 0.13 -5.65
C THR A 44 12.39 1.59 -5.46
N THR A 45 13.66 1.97 -5.62
CA THR A 45 14.07 3.37 -5.59
C THR A 45 15.15 3.69 -6.62
N GLY A 46 15.01 4.84 -7.26
CA GLY A 46 16.05 5.46 -8.08
C GLY A 46 16.89 6.49 -7.31
N ASN A 47 16.53 6.80 -6.06
CA ASN A 47 17.26 7.71 -5.18
C ASN A 47 18.40 6.96 -4.47
N VAL A 48 19.46 6.63 -5.24
CA VAL A 48 20.55 5.72 -4.84
C VAL A 48 21.86 6.47 -4.59
N GLY A 49 21.82 7.76 -4.32
CA GLY A 49 23.05 8.55 -4.15
C GLY A 49 23.60 9.12 -5.46
N ASP A 50 24.84 9.59 -5.41
CA ASP A 50 25.53 10.21 -6.53
C ASP A 50 26.11 9.20 -7.54
N THR A 51 26.70 9.69 -8.62
CA THR A 51 27.27 8.85 -9.69
C THR A 51 28.40 7.94 -9.19
N ALA A 52 29.25 8.42 -8.29
CA ALA A 52 30.38 7.63 -7.78
C ALA A 52 29.85 6.43 -6.96
N PHE A 53 28.91 6.68 -6.06
CA PHE A 53 28.25 5.64 -5.27
C PHE A 53 27.52 4.62 -6.17
N ARG A 54 26.83 5.07 -7.23
CA ARG A 54 26.13 4.20 -8.18
C ARG A 54 27.10 3.31 -8.96
N LYS A 55 28.26 3.80 -9.27
CA LYS A 55 29.32 3.05 -9.97
C LYS A 55 29.92 1.98 -9.06
N GLU A 56 30.25 2.36 -7.82
CA GLU A 56 30.72 1.42 -6.81
C GLU A 56 29.68 0.33 -6.52
N LEU A 57 28.43 0.71 -6.30
CA LEU A 57 27.34 -0.23 -6.05
C LEU A 57 27.13 -1.18 -7.24
N HIS A 58 27.25 -0.71 -8.47
CA HIS A 58 27.20 -1.55 -9.67
C HIS A 58 28.27 -2.64 -9.66
N GLN A 59 29.52 -2.27 -9.32
CA GLN A 59 30.63 -3.21 -9.21
C GLN A 59 30.41 -4.27 -8.13
N GLN A 60 29.73 -3.91 -7.03
CA GLN A 60 29.36 -4.83 -5.97
C GLN A 60 28.24 -5.79 -6.35
N LEU A 61 27.22 -5.30 -7.10
CA LEU A 61 26.02 -6.08 -7.40
C LEU A 61 26.18 -6.96 -8.66
N LEU A 62 26.89 -6.51 -9.66
CA LEU A 62 27.03 -7.25 -10.94
C LEU A 62 27.50 -8.69 -10.78
N PRO A 63 28.56 -9.00 -10.00
CA PRO A 63 29.03 -10.40 -9.83
C PRO A 63 28.06 -11.27 -9.01
N ARG A 64 27.04 -10.66 -8.40
CA ARG A 64 26.03 -11.34 -7.57
C ARG A 64 24.74 -11.66 -8.31
N VAL A 65 24.65 -11.37 -9.61
CA VAL A 65 23.47 -11.66 -10.42
C VAL A 65 23.17 -13.15 -10.40
N LYS A 66 21.91 -13.52 -10.14
CA LYS A 66 21.42 -14.88 -10.04
C LYS A 66 20.20 -15.09 -10.94
N PRO A 67 19.98 -16.34 -11.39
CA PRO A 67 18.74 -16.71 -12.07
C PRO A 67 17.51 -16.36 -11.25
N SER A 68 16.36 -16.10 -11.90
CA SER A 68 15.13 -15.77 -11.22
C SER A 68 13.90 -16.14 -12.04
N SER A 69 12.92 -16.79 -11.41
CA SER A 69 11.56 -16.91 -11.94
C SER A 69 10.72 -15.64 -11.71
N TYR A 70 11.13 -14.79 -10.77
CA TYR A 70 10.49 -13.50 -10.54
C TYR A 70 10.91 -12.49 -11.59
N ARG A 71 9.93 -11.83 -12.18
CA ARG A 71 10.13 -10.78 -13.20
C ARG A 71 9.52 -9.48 -12.71
N ARG A 72 10.31 -8.41 -12.69
CA ARG A 72 9.84 -7.05 -12.39
C ARG A 72 10.52 -6.06 -13.31
N THR A 73 9.76 -5.13 -13.84
CA THR A 73 10.25 -4.00 -14.63
C THR A 73 10.22 -2.72 -13.79
N SER A 74 11.13 -1.82 -14.07
CA SER A 74 11.12 -0.46 -13.54
C SER A 74 9.99 0.33 -14.18
N GLU A 75 9.10 0.90 -13.40
CA GLU A 75 7.97 1.70 -13.89
C GLU A 75 8.41 2.92 -14.70
N SER A 76 9.53 3.53 -14.32
CA SER A 76 10.03 4.74 -14.98
C SER A 76 10.79 4.49 -16.28
N SER A 77 11.28 3.27 -16.52
CA SER A 77 12.15 2.99 -17.68
C SER A 77 11.76 1.75 -18.48
N GLY A 78 10.85 0.91 -17.96
CA GLY A 78 10.51 -0.37 -18.57
C GLY A 78 11.65 -1.42 -18.52
N VAL A 79 12.83 -1.08 -17.98
CA VAL A 79 13.97 -2.01 -17.87
C VAL A 79 13.71 -3.05 -16.81
N MET A 80 14.01 -4.30 -17.12
CA MET A 80 13.86 -5.42 -16.17
C MET A 80 14.95 -5.38 -15.11
N TYR A 81 14.57 -5.66 -13.85
CA TYR A 81 15.51 -5.83 -12.76
C TYR A 81 16.31 -7.13 -12.92
N GLN A 82 17.62 -7.03 -12.81
CA GLN A 82 18.52 -8.17 -12.61
C GLN A 82 18.51 -8.51 -11.13
N LEU A 83 18.11 -9.74 -10.80
CA LEU A 83 18.06 -10.20 -9.40
C LEU A 83 19.45 -10.63 -8.94
N VAL A 84 19.78 -10.31 -7.68
CA VAL A 84 21.09 -10.57 -7.10
C VAL A 84 20.98 -11.40 -5.83
N GLU A 85 22.05 -12.08 -5.49
CA GLU A 85 22.21 -12.68 -4.15
C GLU A 85 22.04 -11.61 -3.06
N PRO A 86 21.19 -11.85 -2.04
CA PRO A 86 20.87 -10.86 -1.02
C PRO A 86 22.00 -10.76 0.01
N ALA A 87 23.03 -9.98 -0.29
CA ALA A 87 24.21 -9.80 0.55
C ALA A 87 24.54 -8.33 0.87
N VAL A 88 23.93 -7.39 0.13
CA VAL A 88 24.16 -5.95 0.32
C VAL A 88 22.92 -5.34 0.99
N ILE A 89 23.11 -4.71 2.14
CA ILE A 89 22.04 -4.09 2.92
C ILE A 89 22.14 -2.58 2.79
N ALA A 90 20.99 -1.94 2.57
CA ALA A 90 20.87 -0.50 2.52
C ALA A 90 19.95 0.01 3.63
N GLU A 91 20.37 1.08 4.29
CA GLU A 91 19.51 1.90 5.13
C GLU A 91 18.71 2.85 4.24
N LEU A 92 17.40 2.81 4.43
CA LEU A 92 16.44 3.62 3.68
C LEU A 92 15.74 4.60 4.61
N LYS A 93 15.51 5.79 4.11
CA LYS A 93 14.56 6.71 4.69
C LYS A 93 13.33 6.77 3.79
N CYS A 94 12.13 6.55 4.34
CA CYS A 94 10.88 6.59 3.61
C CYS A 94 9.87 7.55 4.26
N MET A 95 8.94 8.06 3.46
CA MET A 95 7.95 9.02 3.95
C MET A 95 6.72 8.36 4.52
N ASP A 96 6.32 7.20 3.97
CA ASP A 96 5.10 6.52 4.38
C ASP A 96 5.12 5.02 4.08
N LEU A 97 4.31 4.29 4.84
CA LEU A 97 4.01 2.87 4.66
C LEU A 97 2.50 2.72 4.51
N GLN A 98 2.05 2.14 3.41
CA GLN A 98 0.64 1.89 3.14
C GLN A 98 0.34 0.40 3.11
N LEU A 99 -0.71 -0.02 3.83
CA LEU A 99 -1.19 -1.40 3.87
C LEU A 99 -2.25 -1.68 2.81
N GLU A 100 -2.91 -0.63 2.34
CA GLU A 100 -4.04 -0.70 1.42
C GLU A 100 -3.84 0.23 0.23
N ASP A 101 -4.38 -0.17 -0.91
CA ASP A 101 -4.43 0.69 -2.09
C ASP A 101 -5.53 1.76 -1.96
N PHE A 102 -5.63 2.63 -2.97
CA PHE A 102 -6.64 3.70 -3.01
C PHE A 102 -8.10 3.19 -3.03
N GLN A 103 -8.32 1.89 -3.22
CA GLN A 103 -9.64 1.23 -3.17
C GLN A 103 -9.88 0.52 -1.83
N GLY A 104 -8.95 0.61 -0.86
CA GLY A 104 -9.03 -0.07 0.42
C GLY A 104 -8.76 -1.58 0.33
N ARG A 105 -8.07 -2.05 -0.70
CA ARG A 105 -7.68 -3.45 -0.83
C ARG A 105 -6.27 -3.65 -0.26
N PRO A 106 -6.02 -4.74 0.48
CA PRO A 106 -4.69 -5.05 0.98
C PRO A 106 -3.65 -5.09 -0.14
N ILE A 107 -2.53 -4.41 0.07
CA ILE A 107 -1.39 -4.48 -0.83
C ILE A 107 -0.79 -5.88 -0.74
N LYS A 108 -0.50 -6.47 -1.90
CA LYS A 108 0.10 -7.80 -2.00
C LYS A 108 1.38 -7.75 -2.80
N HIS A 109 2.39 -8.42 -2.29
CA HIS A 109 3.64 -8.65 -3.00
C HIS A 109 3.91 -10.15 -3.15
N PRO A 110 4.72 -10.56 -4.16
CA PRO A 110 5.13 -11.96 -4.28
C PRO A 110 5.98 -12.36 -3.08
N ARG A 111 5.80 -13.59 -2.64
CA ARG A 111 6.73 -14.29 -1.75
C ARG A 111 7.80 -14.95 -2.59
N LEU A 112 9.04 -14.74 -2.22
CA LEU A 112 10.18 -15.28 -2.92
C LEU A 112 10.97 -16.19 -1.98
N SER A 113 11.57 -17.22 -2.53
CA SER A 113 12.68 -17.97 -1.89
C SER A 113 13.96 -17.72 -2.65
N PHE A 114 15.09 -17.76 -1.94
CA PHE A 114 16.41 -17.70 -2.52
C PHE A 114 17.19 -18.95 -2.13
N GLY A 115 17.82 -19.61 -3.11
CA GLY A 115 18.59 -20.84 -2.91
C GLY A 115 19.56 -21.12 -4.05
N ALA A 116 19.99 -22.37 -4.18
CA ALA A 116 20.97 -22.79 -5.19
C ALA A 116 20.54 -22.43 -6.62
N ASP A 117 19.25 -22.53 -6.92
CA ASP A 117 18.66 -22.22 -8.25
C ASP A 117 18.30 -20.73 -8.41
N GLY A 118 18.76 -19.87 -7.50
CA GLY A 118 18.46 -18.45 -7.48
C GLY A 118 17.10 -18.12 -6.87
N TRP A 119 16.40 -17.13 -7.44
CA TRP A 119 15.13 -16.62 -6.92
C TRP A 119 13.93 -17.33 -7.50
N GLN A 120 13.03 -17.82 -6.64
CA GLN A 120 11.80 -18.49 -7.03
C GLN A 120 10.58 -17.81 -6.40
N VAL A 121 9.51 -17.65 -7.18
CA VAL A 121 8.22 -17.20 -6.66
C VAL A 121 7.53 -18.37 -5.99
N THR A 122 7.21 -18.25 -4.70
CA THR A 122 6.55 -19.29 -3.90
C THR A 122 5.10 -19.00 -3.58
N GLY A 123 4.63 -17.79 -3.84
CA GLY A 123 3.25 -17.38 -3.56
C GLY A 123 3.09 -15.87 -3.49
N TRP A 124 2.03 -15.43 -2.82
CA TRP A 124 1.70 -14.02 -2.58
C TRP A 124 1.38 -13.81 -1.11
N SER A 125 1.74 -12.65 -0.58
CA SER A 125 1.52 -12.26 0.82
C SER A 125 0.96 -10.85 0.90
N ASN A 126 0.14 -10.59 1.91
CA ASN A 126 -0.18 -9.21 2.28
C ASN A 126 1.12 -8.51 2.65
N SER A 127 1.23 -7.27 2.24
CA SER A 127 2.48 -6.51 2.29
C SER A 127 2.21 -5.03 2.52
N VAL A 128 3.24 -4.21 2.35
CA VAL A 128 3.18 -2.76 2.40
C VAL A 128 3.78 -2.14 1.14
N ALA A 129 3.25 -1.01 0.71
CA ALA A 129 3.96 -0.13 -0.20
C ALA A 129 4.80 0.86 0.62
N VAL A 130 6.08 0.94 0.31
CA VAL A 130 7.02 1.89 0.91
C VAL A 130 7.17 3.06 -0.05
N HIS A 131 6.72 4.24 0.38
CA HIS A 131 6.68 5.42 -0.49
C HIS A 131 7.85 6.36 -0.29
N ASN A 132 8.33 6.91 -1.41
CA ASN A 132 9.39 7.92 -1.46
C ASN A 132 10.65 7.50 -0.67
N SER A 133 11.13 6.29 -0.96
CA SER A 133 12.34 5.77 -0.34
C SER A 133 13.60 6.38 -0.95
N ILE A 134 14.56 6.70 -0.07
CA ILE A 134 15.88 7.23 -0.41
C ILE A 134 16.91 6.36 0.29
N VAL A 135 17.96 5.95 -0.43
CA VAL A 135 19.11 5.26 0.17
C VAL A 135 19.94 6.29 0.94
N ILE A 136 20.20 6.00 2.21
CA ILE A 136 21.05 6.84 3.08
C ILE A 136 22.48 6.35 3.03
N ARG A 137 22.69 5.03 3.19
CA ARG A 137 24.02 4.38 3.17
C ARG A 137 23.87 2.86 3.03
N LEU A 138 24.98 2.20 2.75
CA LEU A 138 25.09 0.75 2.91
C LEU A 138 25.39 0.40 4.37
N ARG A 139 24.86 -0.73 4.79
CA ARG A 139 24.98 -1.25 6.17
C ARG A 139 25.93 -2.46 6.19
N ASN A 140 27.23 -2.17 6.14
CA ASN A 140 28.26 -3.20 6.22
C ASN A 140 28.39 -3.82 7.63
N ASP A 141 27.70 -3.25 8.59
CA ASP A 141 27.60 -3.69 9.99
C ASP A 141 26.44 -4.68 10.22
N LYS A 142 25.65 -4.98 9.19
CA LYS A 142 24.47 -5.85 9.25
C LYS A 142 24.57 -7.07 8.34
N ALA A 143 23.81 -8.10 8.69
CA ALA A 143 23.71 -9.34 7.94
C ALA A 143 22.27 -9.56 7.42
N CYS A 144 22.09 -10.44 6.42
CA CYS A 144 20.77 -10.80 5.91
C CYS A 144 20.08 -11.80 6.86
N THR A 145 19.74 -11.33 8.06
CA THR A 145 19.03 -12.09 9.10
C THR A 145 17.71 -11.41 9.46
N PRO A 146 16.73 -12.14 10.02
CA PRO A 146 15.47 -11.56 10.46
C PRO A 146 15.62 -10.44 11.50
N GLU A 147 16.68 -10.47 12.31
CA GLU A 147 16.99 -9.44 13.30
C GLU A 147 17.38 -8.12 12.66
N ASP A 148 18.16 -8.16 11.57
CA ASP A 148 18.74 -6.98 10.93
C ASP A 148 17.83 -6.39 9.84
N ILE A 149 17.23 -7.25 9.01
CA ILE A 149 16.41 -6.85 7.85
C ILE A 149 15.05 -7.54 7.84
N GLY A 150 14.55 -7.91 9.02
CA GLY A 150 13.31 -8.66 9.14
C GLY A 150 12.05 -7.83 8.91
N TRP A 151 10.98 -8.52 8.55
CA TRP A 151 9.64 -7.97 8.42
C TRP A 151 9.14 -7.28 9.70
N SER A 152 9.66 -7.68 10.87
CA SER A 152 9.36 -7.07 12.18
C SER A 152 9.59 -5.55 12.22
N GLN A 153 10.47 -5.01 11.36
CA GLN A 153 10.66 -3.56 11.22
C GLN A 153 9.38 -2.87 10.74
N ILE A 154 8.71 -3.47 9.76
CA ILE A 154 7.42 -2.96 9.23
C ILE A 154 6.37 -2.97 10.33
N THR A 155 6.24 -4.06 11.07
CA THR A 155 5.26 -4.20 12.16
C THR A 155 5.45 -3.13 13.23
N ARG A 156 6.69 -2.77 13.56
CA ARG A 156 7.00 -1.71 14.54
C ARG A 156 6.73 -0.30 14.00
N LEU A 157 6.85 -0.08 12.70
CA LEU A 157 6.67 1.22 12.07
C LEU A 157 5.22 1.51 11.69
N LEU A 158 4.41 0.47 11.55
CA LEU A 158 2.98 0.62 11.35
C LEU A 158 2.35 1.15 12.64
N PRO A 159 1.38 2.08 12.54
CA PRO A 159 0.56 2.38 13.71
C PRO A 159 -0.02 1.04 14.18
N VAL A 160 0.21 0.72 15.45
CA VAL A 160 -0.46 -0.41 16.09
C VAL A 160 -1.94 -0.10 15.93
N ALA A 161 -2.61 -0.79 15.03
CA ALA A 161 -4.05 -0.94 15.16
C ALA A 161 -4.19 -1.45 16.59
N ALA A 162 -4.82 -0.66 17.47
CA ALA A 162 -5.05 -1.08 18.83
C ALA A 162 -5.59 -2.50 18.71
N THR A 163 -4.79 -3.48 19.08
CA THR A 163 -5.24 -4.86 19.16
C THR A 163 -6.36 -4.78 20.17
N THR A 164 -7.57 -4.78 19.67
CA THR A 164 -8.77 -4.95 20.44
C THR A 164 -8.80 -6.42 20.88
N GLU A 165 -7.79 -6.80 21.68
CA GLU A 165 -7.93 -7.96 22.52
C GLU A 165 -9.09 -7.62 23.45
N ASP A 166 -10.24 -8.21 23.15
CA ASP A 166 -11.43 -8.29 24.01
C ASP A 166 -12.15 -7.00 24.45
N ALA A 167 -11.93 -5.86 23.85
CA ALA A 167 -12.90 -4.79 23.96
C ALA A 167 -14.18 -5.28 23.24
N LYS A 168 -15.22 -5.65 23.97
CA LYS A 168 -16.58 -5.79 23.42
C LYS A 168 -16.92 -4.48 22.77
N LEU A 169 -16.62 -4.38 21.48
CA LEU A 169 -16.96 -3.19 20.69
C LEU A 169 -18.48 -3.04 20.72
N GLY A 170 -18.96 -1.91 21.16
CA GLY A 170 -20.39 -1.59 21.15
C GLY A 170 -20.95 -1.76 19.73
N GLU A 171 -22.19 -2.21 19.63
CA GLU A 171 -22.86 -2.29 18.33
C GLU A 171 -23.07 -0.88 17.76
N SER A 172 -22.81 -0.73 16.48
CA SER A 172 -23.07 0.53 15.78
C SER A 172 -24.57 0.75 15.62
N THR A 173 -25.03 1.98 15.84
CA THR A 173 -26.43 2.36 15.73
C THR A 173 -26.67 3.02 14.37
N LEU A 174 -27.62 2.48 13.62
CA LEU A 174 -28.07 3.10 12.38
C LEU A 174 -29.01 4.30 12.72
N MET A 175 -28.57 5.50 12.39
CA MET A 175 -29.30 6.73 12.69
C MET A 175 -30.20 7.20 11.55
N LYS A 176 -29.73 7.06 10.32
CA LYS A 176 -30.49 7.47 9.13
C LYS A 176 -30.23 6.47 8.00
N ARG A 177 -31.30 6.04 7.35
CA ARG A 177 -31.23 5.23 6.13
C ARG A 177 -32.19 5.80 5.12
N GLN A 178 -31.67 6.17 3.97
CA GLN A 178 -32.51 6.61 2.83
C GLN A 178 -32.05 5.90 1.56
N VAL A 179 -33.02 5.54 0.74
CA VAL A 179 -32.79 4.87 -0.53
C VAL A 179 -33.61 5.59 -1.59
N TRP A 180 -33.02 5.85 -2.72
CA TRP A 180 -33.70 6.46 -3.86
C TRP A 180 -33.57 5.58 -5.08
N THR A 181 -34.60 5.57 -5.88
CA THR A 181 -34.62 4.90 -7.18
C THR A 181 -34.91 5.90 -8.29
N LYS A 182 -34.38 5.63 -9.45
CA LYS A 182 -34.70 6.34 -10.68
C LYS A 182 -34.94 5.30 -11.77
N GLU A 183 -36.15 5.31 -12.34
CA GLU A 183 -36.49 4.45 -13.45
C GLU A 183 -35.93 4.99 -14.76
N GLY A 184 -35.31 4.13 -15.55
CA GLY A 184 -34.85 4.36 -16.92
C GLY A 184 -35.35 3.27 -17.84
N THR A 185 -35.05 3.37 -19.12
CA THR A 185 -35.52 2.38 -20.14
C THR A 185 -34.94 1.00 -19.83
N GLY A 186 -35.74 0.15 -19.18
CA GLY A 186 -35.38 -1.23 -18.84
C GLY A 186 -34.37 -1.41 -17.68
N LYS A 187 -34.11 -0.35 -16.92
CA LYS A 187 -33.16 -0.36 -15.79
C LYS A 187 -33.66 0.51 -14.66
N VAL A 188 -33.29 0.13 -13.43
CA VAL A 188 -33.54 0.93 -12.23
C VAL A 188 -32.20 1.31 -11.60
N ASP A 189 -31.93 2.59 -11.54
CA ASP A 189 -30.77 3.11 -10.81
C ASP A 189 -31.13 3.25 -9.33
N VAL A 190 -30.19 2.92 -8.44
CA VAL A 190 -30.40 2.94 -6.99
C VAL A 190 -29.28 3.71 -6.31
N ARG A 191 -29.66 4.60 -5.39
CA ARG A 191 -28.74 5.31 -4.49
C ARG A 191 -29.14 5.09 -3.05
N LYS A 192 -28.16 5.01 -2.17
CA LYS A 192 -28.36 4.71 -0.75
C LYS A 192 -27.47 5.57 0.11
N LEU A 193 -28.05 6.15 1.15
CA LEU A 193 -27.32 6.86 2.21
C LEU A 193 -27.58 6.18 3.55
N LEU A 194 -26.51 6.01 4.32
CA LEU A 194 -26.55 5.54 5.70
C LEU A 194 -25.77 6.49 6.59
N VAL A 195 -26.31 6.80 7.76
CA VAL A 195 -25.61 7.51 8.83
C VAL A 195 -25.53 6.57 10.02
N TRP A 196 -24.33 6.29 10.45
CA TRP A 196 -24.03 5.41 11.57
C TRP A 196 -23.41 6.19 12.73
N LYS A 197 -23.87 5.93 13.95
CA LYS A 197 -23.11 6.16 15.17
C LYS A 197 -22.32 4.89 15.45
N THR A 198 -21.01 4.98 15.57
CA THR A 198 -20.17 3.78 15.67
C THR A 198 -20.23 3.15 17.07
N ASN A 199 -20.39 3.96 18.13
CA ASN A 199 -20.30 3.56 19.54
C ASN A 199 -18.96 2.86 19.88
N LYS A 200 -17.88 3.27 19.18
CA LYS A 200 -16.55 2.64 19.25
C LYS A 200 -15.42 3.68 19.41
N GLU A 201 -15.74 4.88 19.85
CA GLU A 201 -14.80 5.99 19.98
C GLU A 201 -13.66 5.66 20.96
N SER A 202 -13.98 4.91 22.02
CA SER A 202 -12.98 4.45 22.99
C SER A 202 -11.91 3.52 22.40
N ALA A 203 -12.22 2.89 21.27
CA ALA A 203 -11.29 2.04 20.51
C ALA A 203 -10.67 2.78 19.30
N GLY A 204 -10.76 4.13 19.26
CA GLY A 204 -10.16 4.95 18.22
C GLY A 204 -10.93 5.03 16.90
N TYR A 205 -12.15 4.50 16.85
CA TYR A 205 -13.00 4.65 15.66
C TYR A 205 -13.66 6.03 15.62
N PRO A 206 -14.00 6.57 14.43
CA PRO A 206 -14.73 7.81 14.32
C PRO A 206 -16.12 7.67 14.96
N ALA A 207 -16.59 8.73 15.62
CA ALA A 207 -17.87 8.72 16.31
C ALA A 207 -19.06 8.47 15.37
N PHE A 208 -19.03 9.12 14.20
CA PHE A 208 -20.08 9.02 13.18
C PHE A 208 -19.50 8.79 11.80
N VAL A 209 -20.23 8.00 11.00
CA VAL A 209 -19.88 7.69 9.61
C VAL A 209 -21.10 7.93 8.73
N VAL A 210 -20.92 8.73 7.69
CA VAL A 210 -21.89 8.92 6.61
C VAL A 210 -21.42 8.14 5.40
N HIS A 211 -22.23 7.20 4.94
CA HIS A 211 -21.90 6.29 3.87
C HIS A 211 -22.88 6.46 2.71
N TRP A 212 -22.37 6.92 1.58
CA TRP A 212 -23.10 7.02 0.31
C TRP A 212 -22.73 5.86 -0.60
N THR A 213 -23.71 5.29 -1.27
CA THR A 213 -23.52 4.25 -2.27
C THR A 213 -24.36 4.53 -3.50
N ASP A 214 -23.77 4.45 -4.68
CA ASP A 214 -24.44 4.58 -5.96
C ASP A 214 -24.30 3.26 -6.75
N TYR A 215 -25.43 2.63 -7.04
CA TYR A 215 -25.55 1.37 -7.78
C TYR A 215 -26.02 1.59 -9.23
N SER A 216 -25.97 2.84 -9.74
CA SER A 216 -26.49 3.16 -11.07
C SER A 216 -25.79 2.36 -12.16
N SER A 217 -26.60 1.82 -13.08
CA SER A 217 -26.16 0.90 -14.12
C SER A 217 -25.24 1.54 -15.19
N THR A 218 -25.23 2.86 -15.29
CA THR A 218 -24.45 3.63 -16.28
C THR A 218 -23.00 3.88 -15.85
N ARG A 219 -22.60 3.44 -14.66
CA ARG A 219 -21.25 3.64 -14.14
C ARG A 219 -20.24 2.69 -14.77
N LYS A 220 -18.98 3.17 -14.90
CA LYS A 220 -17.85 2.34 -15.33
C LYS A 220 -17.50 1.27 -14.29
N SER A 221 -17.75 1.58 -13.01
CA SER A 221 -17.57 0.66 -11.88
C SER A 221 -18.94 0.18 -11.40
N PRO A 222 -19.12 -1.12 -11.08
CA PRO A 222 -20.41 -1.67 -10.64
C PRO A 222 -20.97 -1.02 -9.36
N LEU A 223 -20.10 -0.37 -8.59
CA LEU A 223 -20.42 0.26 -7.32
C LEU A 223 -19.52 1.47 -7.10
N ASP A 224 -20.12 2.62 -6.78
CA ASP A 224 -19.38 3.78 -6.29
C ASP A 224 -19.76 4.06 -4.83
N ARG A 225 -18.74 4.32 -4.01
CA ARG A 225 -18.90 4.53 -2.58
C ARG A 225 -18.15 5.77 -2.15
N GLU A 226 -18.79 6.58 -1.31
CA GLU A 226 -18.17 7.70 -0.63
C GLU A 226 -18.43 7.58 0.87
N VAL A 227 -17.38 7.74 1.68
CA VAL A 227 -17.45 7.70 3.13
C VAL A 227 -16.96 9.03 3.68
N ARG A 228 -17.75 9.64 4.56
CA ARG A 228 -17.41 10.85 5.29
C ARG A 228 -17.48 10.58 6.78
N LEU A 229 -16.53 11.12 7.53
CA LEU A 229 -16.46 11.00 8.98
C LEU A 229 -16.94 12.28 9.64
N ALA A 230 -17.59 12.16 10.79
CA ALA A 230 -18.03 13.32 11.56
C ALA A 230 -17.76 13.10 13.07
N PRO A 231 -17.39 14.18 13.79
CA PRO A 231 -17.10 14.09 15.23
C PRO A 231 -18.37 14.06 16.09
N ASN A 232 -19.49 14.51 15.55
CA ASN A 232 -20.78 14.56 16.28
C ASN A 232 -21.97 14.41 15.32
N GLU A 233 -23.15 14.17 15.89
CA GLU A 233 -24.38 13.93 15.15
C GLU A 233 -24.78 15.08 14.23
N LYS A 234 -24.66 16.32 14.72
CA LYS A 234 -25.05 17.52 13.97
C LYS A 234 -24.24 17.64 12.68
N GLU A 235 -22.92 17.41 12.76
CA GLU A 235 -22.06 17.45 11.57
C GLU A 235 -22.34 16.24 10.65
N ALA A 236 -22.62 15.06 11.20
CA ALA A 236 -22.97 13.89 10.40
C ALA A 236 -24.25 14.12 9.58
N LEU A 237 -25.28 14.68 10.19
CA LEU A 237 -26.54 15.01 9.51
C LEU A 237 -26.35 16.09 8.46
N LYS A 238 -25.56 17.15 8.76
CA LYS A 238 -25.22 18.20 7.81
C LYS A 238 -24.50 17.65 6.57
N ILE A 239 -23.52 16.75 6.78
CA ILE A 239 -22.82 16.06 5.68
C ILE A 239 -23.82 15.22 4.87
N ALA A 240 -24.69 14.46 5.54
CA ALA A 240 -25.71 13.65 4.89
C ALA A 240 -26.65 14.47 4.01
N ASP A 241 -27.13 15.60 4.53
CA ASP A 241 -28.03 16.49 3.79
C ASP A 241 -27.35 17.14 2.59
N ALA A 242 -26.07 17.54 2.73
CA ALA A 242 -25.28 18.03 1.60
C ALA A 242 -25.09 16.96 0.52
N MET A 243 -24.75 15.72 0.90
CA MET A 243 -24.61 14.61 -0.05
C MET A 243 -25.93 14.29 -0.78
N ILE A 244 -27.06 14.40 -0.08
CA ILE A 244 -28.39 14.23 -0.70
C ILE A 244 -28.61 15.35 -1.72
N ALA A 245 -28.41 16.62 -1.34
CA ALA A 245 -28.62 17.78 -2.22
C ALA A 245 -27.74 17.71 -3.49
N ASP A 246 -26.50 17.26 -3.35
CA ASP A 246 -25.56 17.13 -4.48
C ASP A 246 -25.94 16.00 -5.44
N ASN A 247 -26.47 14.91 -4.92
CA ASN A 247 -26.64 13.67 -5.66
C ASN A 247 -28.08 13.37 -6.05
N ILE A 248 -29.10 13.78 -5.28
CA ILE A 248 -30.50 13.52 -5.56
C ILE A 248 -31.12 14.72 -6.27
N LYS A 249 -31.17 14.65 -7.59
CA LYS A 249 -31.75 15.68 -8.47
C LYS A 249 -33.04 15.20 -9.09
N LYS A 250 -33.63 15.97 -10.02
CA LYS A 250 -34.88 15.64 -10.70
C LYS A 250 -34.90 14.19 -11.24
N GLY A 251 -36.00 13.50 -10.99
CA GLY A 251 -36.26 12.16 -11.48
C GLY A 251 -35.89 11.02 -10.50
N TRP A 252 -35.37 11.35 -9.30
CA TRP A 252 -35.19 10.38 -8.22
C TRP A 252 -36.42 10.38 -7.30
N SER A 253 -36.85 9.19 -6.90
CA SER A 253 -37.94 9.00 -5.93
C SER A 253 -37.42 8.28 -4.72
N GLU A 254 -37.72 8.76 -3.51
CA GLU A 254 -37.37 8.09 -2.26
C GLU A 254 -38.23 6.86 -2.06
N VAL A 255 -37.59 5.75 -1.69
CA VAL A 255 -38.27 4.50 -1.34
C VAL A 255 -38.65 4.57 0.14
N THR A 256 -39.89 4.90 0.40
CA THR A 256 -40.50 4.75 1.74
C THR A 256 -40.89 3.30 1.97
N LYS A 257 -40.42 2.74 3.09
CA LYS A 257 -40.90 1.45 3.58
C LYS A 257 -42.04 1.65 4.53
#